data_13ce37150838f1b79c20c0a9097821a6
#
_entry.id   13ce37150838f1b79c20c0a9097821a6
#
_cell.length_a   1.000
_cell.length_b   1.000
_cell.length_c   1.000
_cell.angle_alpha   90.00
_cell.angle_beta   90.00
_cell.angle_gamma   90.00
#
_symmetry.space_group_name_H-M   'P 1'
#
loop_
_entity.id
_entity.type
_entity.pdbx_description
1 polymer ?
#
loop_
_entity_poly.entity_id
_entity_poly.type
_entity_poly.pdbx_seq_one_letter_code
_entity_poly.pdbx_strand_id
1 'polypeptide(L)'
;MKSIIVYYSLEGNTEYTAKEIAAKLGADLLRLEPVKAYPTGKVSKFVWGGKSAMMAETPQLKPYQFDAAAYDCIIFGFPVWASNIVPPLRTFIRSENLKGKTFAAFACQTADGAGKAFAKLRTELGIDSLAAELILLDPKSKPNAANAQKITAFCDSPCFHK
;
A
#
# COMPACT_ATOMS: atom_id res chain seq x y z
N MET A 1 -7.91 -18.43 0.81
CA MET A 1 -7.73 -17.32 1.78
C MET A 1 -8.41 -16.08 1.22
N LYS A 2 -9.31 -15.42 1.98
CA LYS A 2 -9.98 -14.19 1.53
C LYS A 2 -9.09 -12.99 1.79
N SER A 3 -8.79 -12.22 0.74
CA SER A 3 -7.85 -11.11 0.79
C SER A 3 -8.51 -9.77 0.45
N ILE A 4 -8.00 -8.70 1.03
CA ILE A 4 -8.34 -7.32 0.67
C ILE A 4 -7.07 -6.52 0.42
N ILE A 5 -7.10 -5.63 -0.57
CA ILE A 5 -6.04 -4.67 -0.83
C ILE A 5 -6.48 -3.30 -0.31
N VAL A 6 -5.80 -2.84 0.73
CA VAL A 6 -6.00 -1.50 1.31
C VAL A 6 -4.91 -0.59 0.77
N TYR A 7 -5.27 0.44 0.02
CA TYR A 7 -4.28 1.25 -0.67
C TYR A 7 -4.61 2.74 -0.72
N TYR A 8 -3.56 3.53 -0.88
CA TYR A 8 -3.64 4.94 -1.24
C TYR A 8 -2.90 5.18 -2.55
N SER A 9 -3.45 6.01 -3.43
CA SER A 9 -2.83 6.36 -4.71
C SER A 9 -3.05 7.84 -5.02
N LEU A 10 -1.96 8.57 -5.30
CA LEU A 10 -2.03 9.97 -5.70
C LEU A 10 -2.03 10.13 -7.22
N GLU A 11 -1.11 9.46 -7.91
CA GLU A 11 -0.89 9.61 -9.36
C GLU A 11 -1.40 8.44 -10.19
N GLY A 12 -1.91 7.40 -9.53
CA GLY A 12 -2.50 6.24 -10.19
C GLY A 12 -1.58 5.03 -10.33
N ASN A 13 -0.28 5.10 -10.03
CA ASN A 13 0.61 3.93 -10.08
C ASN A 13 0.19 2.84 -9.09
N THR A 14 -0.10 3.22 -7.85
CA THR A 14 -0.54 2.27 -6.82
C THR A 14 -1.92 1.71 -7.13
N GLU A 15 -2.86 2.52 -7.60
CA GLU A 15 -4.19 2.06 -8.00
C GLU A 15 -4.13 1.07 -9.17
N TYR A 16 -3.31 1.34 -10.18
CA TYR A 16 -3.07 0.43 -11.29
C TYR A 16 -2.59 -0.93 -10.78
N THR A 17 -1.56 -0.95 -9.93
CA THR A 17 -1.01 -2.18 -9.36
C THR A 17 -2.03 -2.91 -8.47
N ALA A 18 -2.81 -2.18 -7.66
CA ALA A 18 -3.85 -2.76 -6.83
C ALA A 18 -4.90 -3.51 -7.66
N LYS A 19 -5.33 -2.93 -8.79
CA LYS A 19 -6.29 -3.57 -9.70
C LYS A 19 -5.72 -4.82 -10.37
N GLU A 20 -4.45 -4.79 -10.80
CA GLU A 20 -3.78 -5.95 -11.39
C GLU A 20 -3.65 -7.12 -10.39
N ILE A 21 -3.25 -6.83 -9.15
CA ILE A 21 -3.16 -7.84 -8.08
C ILE A 21 -4.55 -8.37 -7.73
N ALA A 22 -5.54 -7.48 -7.57
CA ALA A 22 -6.90 -7.87 -7.24
C ALA A 22 -7.50 -8.81 -8.31
N ALA A 23 -7.29 -8.53 -9.59
CA ALA A 23 -7.76 -9.38 -10.68
C ALA A 23 -7.13 -10.79 -10.64
N LYS A 24 -5.86 -10.90 -10.24
CA LYS A 24 -5.16 -12.19 -10.14
C LYS A 24 -5.53 -13.00 -8.90
N LEU A 25 -5.73 -12.34 -7.76
CA LEU A 25 -6.01 -13.00 -6.48
C LEU A 25 -7.50 -13.12 -6.15
N GLY A 26 -8.38 -12.46 -6.88
CA GLY A 26 -9.80 -12.33 -6.51
C GLY A 26 -9.97 -11.51 -5.21
N ALA A 27 -9.04 -10.58 -4.93
CA ALA A 27 -9.05 -9.78 -3.73
C ALA A 27 -10.00 -8.58 -3.83
N ASP A 28 -10.64 -8.22 -2.71
CA ASP A 28 -11.40 -6.99 -2.59
C ASP A 28 -10.48 -5.76 -2.59
N LEU A 29 -11.01 -4.60 -2.95
CA LEU A 29 -10.27 -3.34 -3.01
C LEU A 29 -10.87 -2.32 -2.04
N LEU A 30 -10.01 -1.70 -1.22
CA LEU A 30 -10.33 -0.54 -0.39
C LEU A 30 -9.35 0.58 -0.67
N ARG A 31 -9.82 1.62 -1.36
CA ARG A 31 -9.06 2.86 -1.56
C ARG A 31 -9.26 3.78 -0.37
N LEU A 32 -8.17 4.20 0.24
CA LEU A 32 -8.20 5.20 1.30
C LEU A 32 -8.16 6.61 0.69
N GLU A 33 -9.03 7.49 1.16
CA GLU A 33 -9.08 8.87 0.72
C GLU A 33 -9.03 9.80 1.94
N PRO A 34 -8.01 10.65 2.08
CA PRO A 34 -8.01 11.68 3.12
C PRO A 34 -9.09 12.73 2.83
N VAL A 35 -9.72 13.25 3.89
CA VAL A 35 -10.72 14.33 3.77
C VAL A 35 -10.10 15.54 3.10
N LYS A 36 -8.87 15.88 3.49
CA LYS A 36 -8.07 16.93 2.86
C LYS A 36 -7.11 16.29 1.87
N ALA A 37 -7.39 16.44 0.58
CA ALA A 37 -6.54 15.88 -0.49
C ALA A 37 -5.12 16.46 -0.47
N TYR A 38 -4.14 15.62 -0.83
CA TYR A 38 -2.77 16.09 -1.05
C TYR A 38 -2.65 16.83 -2.39
N PRO A 39 -1.74 17.83 -2.49
CA PRO A 39 -1.51 18.55 -3.73
C PRO A 39 -0.96 17.62 -4.82
N THR A 40 -1.42 17.81 -6.06
CA THR A 40 -1.00 17.01 -7.23
C THR A 40 0.11 17.66 -8.06
N GLY A 41 0.52 18.89 -7.75
CA GLY A 41 1.59 19.62 -8.46
C GLY A 41 2.96 18.93 -8.28
N LYS A 42 3.79 18.92 -9.36
CA LYS A 42 5.08 18.21 -9.37
C LYS A 42 6.00 18.53 -8.18
N VAL A 43 6.07 19.78 -7.76
CA VAL A 43 6.92 20.21 -6.62
C VAL A 43 6.16 20.09 -5.31
N SER A 44 4.90 20.52 -5.26
CA SER A 44 4.12 20.54 -4.02
C SER A 44 3.86 19.15 -3.46
N LYS A 45 3.67 18.13 -4.31
CA LYS A 45 3.48 16.74 -3.84
C LYS A 45 4.69 16.19 -3.10
N PHE A 46 5.92 16.49 -3.56
CA PHE A 46 7.14 16.04 -2.88
C PHE A 46 7.35 16.77 -1.55
N VAL A 47 7.07 18.06 -1.50
CA VAL A 47 7.23 18.86 -0.28
C VAL A 47 6.19 18.46 0.77
N TRP A 48 4.90 18.46 0.41
CA TRP A 48 3.83 18.18 1.36
C TRP A 48 3.68 16.69 1.69
N GLY A 49 3.74 15.82 0.69
CA GLY A 49 3.63 14.38 0.90
C GLY A 49 4.83 13.83 1.68
N GLY A 50 6.04 14.23 1.32
CA GLY A 50 7.26 13.83 2.02
C GLY A 50 7.29 14.35 3.46
N LYS A 51 6.95 15.62 3.68
CA LYS A 51 6.86 16.22 5.03
C LYS A 51 5.84 15.49 5.89
N SER A 52 4.63 15.29 5.38
CA SER A 52 3.54 14.61 6.09
C SER A 52 3.91 13.16 6.44
N ALA A 53 4.57 12.43 5.53
CA ALA A 53 5.05 11.09 5.78
C ALA A 53 6.15 11.05 6.85
N MET A 54 7.12 11.97 6.78
CA MET A 54 8.22 12.09 7.77
C MET A 54 7.70 12.44 9.17
N MET A 55 6.70 13.31 9.27
CA MET A 55 6.09 13.72 10.55
C MET A 55 5.14 12.66 11.13
N ALA A 56 4.96 11.53 10.47
CA ALA A 56 4.08 10.44 10.88
C ALA A 56 2.63 10.90 11.14
N GLU A 57 2.13 11.80 10.31
CA GLU A 57 0.77 12.32 10.41
C GLU A 57 -0.29 11.23 10.22
N THR A 58 -1.45 11.46 10.85
CA THR A 58 -2.63 10.59 10.75
C THR A 58 -3.83 11.42 10.30
N PRO A 59 -3.93 11.74 9.00
CA PRO A 59 -5.03 12.55 8.48
C PRO A 59 -6.37 11.85 8.65
N GLN A 60 -7.43 12.63 8.82
CA GLN A 60 -8.79 12.11 8.80
C GLN A 60 -9.09 11.53 7.42
N LEU A 61 -9.61 10.32 7.38
CA LEU A 61 -10.06 9.65 6.16
C LEU A 61 -11.56 9.93 5.91
N LYS A 62 -11.94 9.96 4.63
CA LYS A 62 -13.35 9.89 4.25
C LYS A 62 -13.94 8.57 4.75
N PRO A 63 -15.26 8.52 5.00
CA PRO A 63 -15.92 7.29 5.43
C PRO A 63 -15.63 6.12 4.46
N TYR A 64 -15.31 4.96 5.01
CA TYR A 64 -15.12 3.71 4.29
C TYR A 64 -15.79 2.57 5.07
N GLN A 65 -16.01 1.45 4.41
CA GLN A 65 -16.52 0.24 5.04
C GLN A 65 -15.41 -0.81 5.07
N PHE A 66 -15.12 -1.32 6.24
CA PHE A 66 -14.13 -2.37 6.44
C PHE A 66 -14.55 -3.25 7.62
N ASP A 67 -14.57 -4.55 7.38
CA ASP A 67 -14.76 -5.56 8.42
C ASP A 67 -13.54 -6.49 8.43
N ALA A 68 -12.69 -6.34 9.42
CA ALA A 68 -11.50 -7.15 9.56
C ALA A 68 -11.83 -8.66 9.66
N ALA A 69 -12.98 -9.04 10.23
CA ALA A 69 -13.37 -10.44 10.37
C ALA A 69 -13.63 -11.13 9.03
N ALA A 70 -13.95 -10.36 7.99
CA ALA A 70 -14.21 -10.88 6.66
C ALA A 70 -12.95 -11.33 5.91
N TYR A 71 -11.75 -11.01 6.37
CA TYR A 71 -10.50 -11.21 5.64
C TYR A 71 -9.46 -11.96 6.45
N ASP A 72 -8.73 -12.85 5.80
CA ASP A 72 -7.60 -13.57 6.34
C ASP A 72 -6.28 -12.82 6.11
N CYS A 73 -6.19 -12.14 4.94
CA CYS A 73 -5.00 -11.44 4.50
C CYS A 73 -5.32 -9.98 4.11
N ILE A 74 -4.48 -9.08 4.55
CA ILE A 74 -4.53 -7.66 4.19
C ILE A 74 -3.26 -7.31 3.42
N ILE A 75 -3.44 -6.81 2.19
CA ILE A 75 -2.35 -6.39 1.33
C ILE A 75 -2.33 -4.86 1.32
N PHE A 76 -1.25 -4.25 1.80
CA PHE A 76 -1.10 -2.79 1.78
C PHE A 76 -0.44 -2.31 0.50
N GLY A 77 -1.03 -1.31 -0.16
CA GLY A 77 -0.50 -0.68 -1.36
C GLY A 77 -0.27 0.81 -1.18
N PHE A 78 0.94 1.31 -1.52
CA PHE A 78 1.26 2.73 -1.34
C PHE A 78 2.38 3.24 -2.24
N PRO A 79 2.37 4.55 -2.59
CA PRO A 79 3.54 5.21 -3.13
C PRO A 79 4.57 5.47 -2.02
N VAL A 80 5.85 5.35 -2.33
CA VAL A 80 6.92 5.64 -1.37
C VAL A 80 7.11 7.15 -1.26
N TRP A 81 6.87 7.69 -0.07
CA TRP A 81 7.09 9.10 0.25
C TRP A 81 8.15 9.23 1.33
N ALA A 82 9.28 9.86 1.01
CA ALA A 82 10.40 10.05 1.93
C ALA A 82 10.84 8.76 2.64
N SER A 83 10.94 7.66 1.90
CA SER A 83 11.29 6.32 2.42
C SER A 83 10.35 5.84 3.55
N ASN A 84 9.09 6.24 3.50
CA ASN A 84 8.09 5.94 4.52
C ASN A 84 6.77 5.50 3.89
N ILE A 85 5.88 4.95 4.73
CA ILE A 85 4.48 4.72 4.36
C ILE A 85 3.74 6.06 4.29
N VAL A 86 2.68 6.08 3.49
CA VAL A 86 1.84 7.28 3.37
C VAL A 86 0.93 7.46 4.59
N PRO A 87 0.67 8.71 4.99
CA PRO A 87 -0.16 9.00 6.16
C PRO A 87 -1.56 8.37 6.18
N PRO A 88 -2.31 8.27 5.05
CA PRO A 88 -3.59 7.57 5.04
C PRO A 88 -3.52 6.11 5.49
N LEU A 89 -2.46 5.37 5.13
CA LEU A 89 -2.26 4.01 5.62
C LEU A 89 -2.02 3.97 7.13
N ARG A 90 -1.24 4.90 7.65
CA ARG A 90 -1.00 4.99 9.09
C ARG A 90 -2.29 5.23 9.86
N THR A 91 -3.16 6.12 9.37
CA THR A 91 -4.49 6.33 9.96
C THR A 91 -5.27 5.03 10.00
N PHE A 92 -5.37 4.32 8.88
CA PHE A 92 -6.10 3.05 8.80
C PHE A 92 -5.54 2.01 9.78
N ILE A 93 -4.23 1.78 9.77
CA ILE A 93 -3.56 0.79 10.64
C ILE A 93 -3.83 1.08 12.12
N ARG A 94 -3.84 2.35 12.52
CA ARG A 94 -4.06 2.75 13.91
C ARG A 94 -5.52 2.75 14.33
N SER A 95 -6.45 2.87 13.39
CA SER A 95 -7.89 2.89 13.68
C SER A 95 -8.55 1.52 13.65
N GLU A 96 -7.93 0.53 12.99
CA GLU A 96 -8.53 -0.79 12.80
C GLU A 96 -7.90 -1.87 13.67
N ASN A 97 -8.70 -2.83 14.11
CA ASN A 97 -8.17 -4.00 14.80
C ASN A 97 -7.74 -5.08 13.80
N LEU A 98 -6.46 -5.08 13.48
CA LEU A 98 -5.86 -5.97 12.48
C LEU A 98 -5.18 -7.21 13.09
N LYS A 99 -5.40 -7.48 14.37
CA LYS A 99 -4.75 -8.59 15.09
C LYS A 99 -5.03 -9.95 14.47
N GLY A 100 -4.00 -10.74 14.32
CA GLY A 100 -4.11 -12.13 13.83
C GLY A 100 -4.27 -12.27 12.33
N LYS A 101 -4.09 -11.20 11.56
CA LYS A 101 -4.13 -11.23 10.08
C LYS A 101 -2.77 -11.53 9.47
N THR A 102 -2.79 -12.11 8.27
CA THR A 102 -1.60 -12.19 7.41
C THR A 102 -1.43 -10.86 6.69
N PHE A 103 -0.19 -10.35 6.62
CA PHE A 103 0.10 -9.08 5.96
C PHE A 103 1.06 -9.27 4.80
N ALA A 104 0.74 -8.66 3.67
CA ALA A 104 1.62 -8.48 2.53
C ALA A 104 1.62 -7.02 2.10
N ALA A 105 2.58 -6.59 1.30
CA ALA A 105 2.60 -5.22 0.84
C ALA A 105 3.23 -5.06 -0.54
N PHE A 106 2.79 -4.05 -1.29
CA PHE A 106 3.47 -3.55 -2.47
C PHE A 106 3.67 -2.04 -2.39
N ALA A 107 4.81 -1.61 -2.90
CA ALA A 107 5.19 -0.20 -2.92
C ALA A 107 5.55 0.24 -4.35
N CYS A 108 5.00 1.38 -4.77
CA CYS A 108 5.34 2.02 -6.03
C CYS A 108 6.30 3.19 -5.73
N GLN A 109 7.49 3.16 -6.33
CA GLN A 109 8.50 4.20 -6.15
C GLN A 109 8.95 4.75 -7.50
N THR A 110 9.48 5.97 -7.49
CA THR A 110 10.09 6.60 -8.67
C THR A 110 11.60 6.39 -8.68
N ALA A 111 12.22 6.29 -7.52
CA ALA A 111 13.66 6.07 -7.37
C ALA A 111 13.94 4.92 -6.39
N ASP A 112 14.00 5.20 -5.09
CA ASP A 112 14.33 4.24 -4.04
C ASP A 112 13.50 4.46 -2.76
N GLY A 113 13.83 3.73 -1.69
CA GLY A 113 13.26 3.92 -0.35
C GLY A 113 12.16 2.92 0.04
N ALA A 114 11.70 2.06 -0.87
CA ALA A 114 10.65 1.08 -0.58
C ALA A 114 11.04 0.12 0.55
N GLY A 115 12.29 -0.35 0.62
CA GLY A 115 12.75 -1.21 1.71
C GLY A 115 12.64 -0.57 3.08
N LYS A 116 12.99 0.73 3.19
CA LYS A 116 12.80 1.50 4.43
C LYS A 116 11.33 1.71 4.75
N ALA A 117 10.50 1.95 3.73
CA ALA A 117 9.05 2.09 3.89
C ALA A 117 8.41 0.78 4.41
N PHE A 118 8.81 -0.38 3.91
CA PHE A 118 8.35 -1.67 4.45
C PHE A 118 8.81 -1.89 5.90
N ALA A 119 10.03 -1.50 6.26
CA ALA A 119 10.46 -1.53 7.65
C ALA A 119 9.57 -0.67 8.56
N LYS A 120 9.17 0.53 8.10
CA LYS A 120 8.22 1.38 8.81
C LYS A 120 6.82 0.75 8.90
N LEU A 121 6.37 0.11 7.84
CA LEU A 121 5.09 -0.61 7.83
C LEU A 121 5.08 -1.74 8.87
N ARG A 122 6.14 -2.56 8.92
CA ARG A 122 6.27 -3.61 9.94
C ARG A 122 6.22 -3.05 11.36
N THR A 123 6.90 -1.93 11.60
CA THR A 123 6.87 -1.24 12.90
C THR A 123 5.45 -0.78 13.26
N GLU A 124 4.72 -0.15 12.33
CA GLU A 124 3.34 0.30 12.58
C GLU A 124 2.39 -0.88 12.84
N LEU A 125 2.59 -2.01 12.20
CA LEU A 125 1.80 -3.21 12.39
C LEU A 125 2.21 -4.03 13.62
N GLY A 126 3.38 -3.76 14.21
CA GLY A 126 3.93 -4.54 15.32
C GLY A 126 4.31 -5.97 14.94
N ILE A 127 4.86 -6.17 13.74
CA ILE A 127 5.24 -7.48 13.18
C ILE A 127 6.71 -7.51 12.76
N ASP A 128 7.30 -8.70 12.73
CA ASP A 128 8.70 -8.88 12.33
C ASP A 128 8.86 -8.97 10.80
N SER A 129 7.89 -9.55 10.10
CA SER A 129 7.97 -9.77 8.65
C SER A 129 6.61 -9.64 7.96
N LEU A 130 6.65 -9.23 6.70
CA LEU A 130 5.53 -9.34 5.77
C LEU A 130 5.59 -10.71 5.07
N ALA A 131 4.44 -11.31 4.81
CA ALA A 131 4.36 -12.62 4.14
C ALA A 131 4.81 -12.56 2.67
N ALA A 132 4.63 -11.39 2.02
CA ALA A 132 5.15 -11.10 0.68
C ALA A 132 5.38 -9.59 0.54
N GLU A 133 6.42 -9.22 -0.22
CA GLU A 133 6.78 -7.83 -0.52
C GLU A 133 6.98 -7.66 -2.04
N LEU A 134 6.48 -6.54 -2.61
CA LEU A 134 6.63 -6.20 -4.02
C LEU A 134 7.04 -4.75 -4.18
N ILE A 135 8.12 -4.50 -4.93
CA ILE A 135 8.60 -3.17 -5.28
C ILE A 135 8.51 -2.95 -6.79
N LEU A 136 7.81 -1.89 -7.19
CA LEU A 136 7.64 -1.50 -8.58
C LEU A 136 8.12 -0.07 -8.82
N LEU A 137 8.75 0.14 -9.98
CA LEU A 137 9.19 1.46 -10.46
C LEU A 137 8.15 2.00 -11.45
N ASP A 138 7.43 3.05 -11.07
CA ASP A 138 6.46 3.78 -11.91
C ASP A 138 5.59 2.86 -12.80
N PRO A 139 4.91 1.85 -12.27
CA PRO A 139 4.37 0.73 -13.09
C PRO A 139 3.32 1.16 -14.12
N LYS A 140 2.54 2.19 -13.85
CA LYS A 140 1.58 2.76 -14.81
C LYS A 140 2.24 3.72 -15.78
N SER A 141 3.13 4.58 -15.25
CA SER A 141 3.76 5.65 -16.05
C SER A 141 4.87 5.11 -16.95
N LYS A 142 5.49 3.99 -16.55
CA LYS A 142 6.57 3.31 -17.29
C LYS A 142 6.32 1.80 -17.33
N PRO A 143 5.26 1.37 -18.05
CA PRO A 143 4.92 -0.04 -18.12
C PRO A 143 6.05 -0.83 -18.78
N ASN A 144 6.37 -1.99 -18.22
CA ASN A 144 7.36 -2.91 -18.79
C ASN A 144 7.07 -4.36 -18.35
N ALA A 145 7.66 -5.32 -19.10
CA ALA A 145 7.48 -6.74 -18.87
C ALA A 145 7.99 -7.18 -17.49
N ALA A 146 9.05 -6.55 -16.96
CA ALA A 146 9.59 -6.87 -15.65
C ALA A 146 8.60 -6.56 -14.52
N ASN A 147 7.85 -5.46 -14.62
CA ASN A 147 6.79 -5.14 -13.64
C ASN A 147 5.67 -6.20 -13.66
N ALA A 148 5.24 -6.62 -14.86
CA ALA A 148 4.21 -7.66 -14.98
C ALA A 148 4.66 -9.00 -14.40
N GLN A 149 5.91 -9.41 -14.64
CA GLN A 149 6.51 -10.61 -14.05
C GLN A 149 6.60 -10.54 -12.53
N LYS A 150 7.01 -9.39 -11.97
CA LYS A 150 7.06 -9.17 -10.52
C LYS A 150 5.68 -9.25 -9.87
N ILE A 151 4.65 -8.69 -10.49
CA ILE A 151 3.26 -8.79 -10.01
C ILE A 151 2.81 -10.25 -10.01
N THR A 152 3.10 -10.99 -11.07
CA THR A 152 2.77 -12.43 -11.15
C THR A 152 3.47 -13.20 -10.04
N ALA A 153 4.79 -13.05 -9.90
CA ALA A 153 5.57 -13.72 -8.85
C ALA A 153 5.08 -13.38 -7.43
N PHE A 154 4.68 -12.13 -7.21
CA PHE A 154 4.06 -11.73 -5.93
C PHE A 154 2.75 -12.47 -5.69
N CYS A 155 1.86 -12.53 -6.69
CA CYS A 155 0.58 -13.22 -6.57
C CYS A 155 0.72 -14.74 -6.43
N ASP A 156 1.79 -15.34 -6.95
CA ASP A 156 2.10 -16.77 -6.81
C ASP A 156 2.69 -17.13 -5.43
N SER A 157 2.88 -16.15 -4.55
CA SER A 157 3.43 -16.40 -3.20
C SER A 157 2.54 -17.35 -2.40
N PRO A 158 3.10 -18.37 -1.72
CA PRO A 158 2.32 -19.38 -1.00
C PRO A 158 1.39 -18.81 0.08
N CYS A 159 1.65 -17.61 0.56
CA CYS A 159 0.82 -16.95 1.57
C CYS A 159 -0.59 -16.63 1.09
N PHE A 160 -0.84 -16.56 -0.22
CA PHE A 160 -2.15 -16.25 -0.77
C PHE A 160 -2.98 -17.51 -1.13
N HIS A 161 -2.37 -18.69 -1.10
CA HIS A 161 -2.97 -19.95 -1.59
C HIS A 161 -3.22 -20.99 -0.47
N LYS A 162 -3.24 -20.55 0.78
CA LYS A 162 -3.52 -21.40 1.96
C LYS A 162 -5.00 -21.56 2.22
#